data_03fc84def41057ddb086c5756fe3984c
#
_entry.id   03fc84def41057ddb086c5756fe3984c
#
_cell.length_a   1.000
_cell.length_b   1.000
_cell.length_c   1.000
_cell.angle_alpha   90.00
_cell.angle_beta   90.00
_cell.angle_gamma   90.00
#
_symmetry.space_group_name_H-M   'P 1'
#
loop_
_entity.id
_entity.type
_entity.pdbx_description
1 polymer ?
#
loop_
_entity_poly.entity_id
_entity_poly.type
_entity_poly.pdbx_seq_one_letter_code
_entity_poly.pdbx_strand_id
1 'polypeptide(L)'
;MIDMCDGKLKLYSGVTETAVDWLWYPFIPYGKLTLLQGDPGCGKSTLMMNLIAAASSGNCSPDGKKLKKPLHVIYQCSEDGISDTIKPRLLNADCNNVAFLDEETDWITLNDEKIRRAIADFNAKLLVIDPVQAYLGETDIASAAAMRKVLRQLAAWAAMYDCAVVLIGHLNKKQSSKDLYRGLGSIDLVAAARSVLHIERLPEDEDIAVIHHVKS
;
A
#
# COMPACT_ATOMS: atom_id res chain seq x y z
N MET A 1 41.95 3.54 -17.09
CA MET A 1 41.17 3.79 -15.86
C MET A 1 40.18 4.87 -16.22
N ILE A 2 38.91 4.52 -16.40
CA ILE A 2 37.84 5.50 -16.70
C ILE A 2 37.53 6.17 -15.39
N ASP A 3 37.91 7.43 -15.24
CA ASP A 3 37.59 8.27 -14.11
C ASP A 3 36.09 8.52 -14.14
N MET A 4 35.37 7.92 -13.21
CA MET A 4 33.92 7.91 -13.16
C MET A 4 33.43 9.17 -12.47
N CYS A 5 33.24 10.20 -13.26
CA CYS A 5 32.75 11.50 -12.83
C CYS A 5 31.41 11.41 -12.07
N ASP A 6 31.34 12.08 -10.93
CA ASP A 6 30.14 12.62 -10.27
C ASP A 6 29.02 11.69 -9.82
N GLY A 7 29.28 10.45 -9.43
CA GLY A 7 28.28 9.64 -8.71
C GLY A 7 26.95 9.34 -9.46
N LYS A 8 26.86 9.70 -10.73
CA LYS A 8 25.63 9.54 -11.55
C LYS A 8 25.55 8.20 -12.28
N LEU A 9 26.66 7.48 -12.39
CA LEU A 9 26.70 6.17 -13.05
C LEU A 9 27.12 5.09 -12.06
N LYS A 10 26.40 3.97 -12.07
CA LYS A 10 26.73 2.77 -11.31
C LYS A 10 26.96 1.64 -12.30
N LEU A 11 28.16 1.06 -12.29
CA LEU A 11 28.47 -0.10 -13.15
C LEU A 11 27.63 -1.30 -12.72
N TYR A 12 27.12 -2.05 -13.68
CA TYR A 12 26.35 -3.28 -13.43
C TYR A 12 27.13 -4.30 -12.61
N SER A 13 28.44 -4.42 -12.85
CA SER A 13 29.35 -5.29 -12.07
C SER A 13 29.44 -4.93 -10.59
N GLY A 14 29.11 -3.70 -10.22
CA GLY A 14 29.06 -3.24 -8.83
C GLY A 14 27.68 -3.35 -8.18
N VAL A 15 26.68 -3.93 -8.88
CA VAL A 15 25.35 -4.16 -8.36
C VAL A 15 25.26 -5.54 -7.74
N THR A 16 25.02 -5.59 -6.44
CA THR A 16 24.74 -6.86 -5.75
C THR A 16 23.28 -7.26 -6.00
N GLU A 17 23.08 -8.49 -6.48
CA GLU A 17 21.76 -9.08 -6.62
C GLU A 17 21.12 -9.27 -5.23
N THR A 18 19.88 -8.84 -5.09
CA THR A 18 19.09 -9.02 -3.86
C THR A 18 17.76 -9.64 -4.21
N ALA A 19 17.38 -10.68 -3.48
CA ALA A 19 16.04 -11.26 -3.59
C ALA A 19 14.98 -10.26 -3.08
N VAL A 20 13.78 -10.34 -3.64
CA VAL A 20 12.64 -9.59 -3.14
C VAL A 20 12.09 -10.31 -1.92
N ASP A 21 12.05 -9.61 -0.78
CA ASP A 21 11.36 -10.07 0.40
C ASP A 21 9.88 -9.70 0.35
N TRP A 22 9.02 -10.56 0.95
CA TRP A 22 7.58 -10.45 0.87
C TRP A 22 6.94 -10.49 2.25
N LEU A 23 6.03 -9.54 2.48
CA LEU A 23 5.11 -9.61 3.60
C LEU A 23 4.07 -10.71 3.36
N TRP A 24 3.55 -10.77 2.15
CA TRP A 24 2.62 -11.79 1.68
C TRP A 24 2.97 -12.18 0.23
N TYR A 25 3.58 -13.34 0.07
CA TYR A 25 3.98 -13.84 -1.25
C TYR A 25 2.78 -14.39 -2.04
N PRO A 26 2.66 -14.11 -3.34
CA PRO A 26 3.47 -13.22 -4.16
C PRO A 26 2.87 -11.80 -4.29
N PHE A 27 2.03 -11.38 -3.37
CA PHE A 27 1.13 -10.23 -3.50
C PHE A 27 1.69 -8.92 -2.96
N ILE A 28 2.33 -8.93 -1.78
CA ILE A 28 2.76 -7.71 -1.08
C ILE A 28 4.25 -7.79 -0.76
N PRO A 29 5.13 -7.20 -1.59
CA PRO A 29 6.56 -7.15 -1.35
C PRO A 29 6.94 -6.05 -0.36
N TYR A 30 7.97 -6.28 0.47
CA TYR A 30 8.58 -5.24 1.27
C TYR A 30 9.31 -4.20 0.40
N GLY A 31 9.38 -2.97 0.89
CA GLY A 31 10.08 -1.87 0.23
C GLY A 31 9.47 -1.44 -1.11
N LYS A 32 8.21 -1.79 -1.39
CA LYS A 32 7.53 -1.51 -2.66
C LYS A 32 6.10 -1.04 -2.43
N LEU A 33 5.53 -0.43 -3.49
CA LEU A 33 4.12 -0.08 -3.54
C LEU A 33 3.31 -1.26 -4.10
N THR A 34 2.21 -1.59 -3.42
CA THR A 34 1.16 -2.48 -3.90
C THR A 34 -0.12 -1.68 -4.05
N LEU A 35 -0.78 -1.80 -5.18
CA LEU A 35 -2.12 -1.24 -5.41
C LEU A 35 -3.16 -2.34 -5.24
N LEU A 36 -4.09 -2.17 -4.31
CA LEU A 36 -5.27 -3.02 -4.16
C LEU A 36 -6.50 -2.25 -4.66
N GLN A 37 -7.13 -2.73 -5.71
CA GLN A 37 -8.28 -2.08 -6.33
C GLN A 37 -9.46 -3.04 -6.49
N GLY A 38 -10.64 -2.50 -6.63
CA GLY A 38 -11.89 -3.25 -6.83
C GLY A 38 -13.09 -2.37 -6.56
N ASP A 39 -14.28 -2.86 -6.88
CA ASP A 39 -15.53 -2.14 -6.67
C ASP A 39 -15.81 -1.88 -5.18
N PRO A 40 -16.60 -0.84 -4.85
CA PRO A 40 -17.08 -0.65 -3.48
C PRO A 40 -17.77 -1.91 -2.94
N GLY A 41 -17.50 -2.27 -1.67
CA GLY A 41 -18.12 -3.42 -1.02
C GLY A 41 -17.53 -4.79 -1.39
N CYS A 42 -16.53 -4.88 -2.27
CA CYS A 42 -15.90 -6.18 -2.62
C CYS A 42 -14.96 -6.76 -1.55
N GLY A 43 -14.76 -6.08 -0.42
CA GLY A 43 -13.99 -6.61 0.71
C GLY A 43 -12.54 -6.14 0.82
N LYS A 44 -12.11 -5.08 0.10
CA LYS A 44 -10.74 -4.54 0.16
C LYS A 44 -10.28 -4.20 1.58
N SER A 45 -11.03 -3.35 2.27
CA SER A 45 -10.70 -2.93 3.64
C SER A 45 -10.77 -4.12 4.61
N THR A 46 -11.73 -5.04 4.45
CA THR A 46 -11.82 -6.26 5.25
C THR A 46 -10.58 -7.14 5.10
N LEU A 47 -10.12 -7.34 3.85
CA LEU A 47 -8.87 -8.08 3.58
C LEU A 47 -7.68 -7.41 4.27
N MET A 48 -7.57 -6.08 4.17
CA MET A 48 -6.47 -5.36 4.80
C MET A 48 -6.54 -5.37 6.31
N MET A 49 -7.71 -5.24 6.93
CA MET A 49 -7.88 -5.35 8.38
C MET A 49 -7.43 -6.73 8.89
N ASN A 50 -7.78 -7.81 8.18
CA ASN A 50 -7.30 -9.16 8.53
C ASN A 50 -5.77 -9.28 8.40
N LEU A 51 -5.18 -8.71 7.34
CA LEU A 51 -3.73 -8.69 7.18
C LEU A 51 -3.05 -7.85 8.27
N ILE A 52 -3.60 -6.68 8.62
CA ILE A 52 -3.10 -5.82 9.70
C ILE A 52 -3.13 -6.57 11.03
N ALA A 53 -4.25 -7.23 11.34
CA ALA A 53 -4.38 -8.02 12.56
C ALA A 53 -3.36 -9.17 12.61
N ALA A 54 -3.20 -9.89 11.52
CA ALA A 54 -2.20 -10.96 11.42
C ALA A 54 -0.77 -10.42 11.54
N ALA A 55 -0.44 -9.34 10.85
CA ALA A 55 0.88 -8.73 10.85
C ALA A 55 1.25 -8.19 12.23
N SER A 56 0.37 -7.43 12.88
CA SER A 56 0.61 -6.81 14.18
C SER A 56 0.75 -7.83 15.32
N SER A 57 0.06 -8.96 15.22
CA SER A 57 0.10 -10.03 16.22
C SER A 57 1.14 -11.12 15.93
N GLY A 58 1.86 -11.06 14.80
CA GLY A 58 2.81 -12.08 14.39
C GLY A 58 2.17 -13.42 14.03
N ASN A 59 0.90 -13.40 13.62
CA ASN A 59 0.14 -14.55 13.17
C ASN A 59 0.45 -14.92 11.71
N CYS A 60 -0.27 -15.88 11.17
CA CYS A 60 -0.09 -16.29 9.77
C CYS A 60 -0.67 -15.25 8.81
N SER A 61 0.06 -14.99 7.72
CA SER A 61 -0.46 -14.30 6.54
C SER A 61 -1.59 -15.13 5.90
N PRO A 62 -2.40 -14.55 4.98
CA PRO A 62 -3.52 -15.24 4.37
C PRO A 62 -3.19 -16.56 3.67
N ASP A 63 -1.95 -16.75 3.23
CA ASP A 63 -1.43 -18.00 2.66
C ASP A 63 -1.00 -19.04 3.71
N GLY A 64 -1.24 -18.78 5.00
CA GLY A 64 -0.89 -19.67 6.10
C GLY A 64 0.58 -19.60 6.54
N LYS A 65 1.41 -18.77 5.91
CA LYS A 65 2.81 -18.61 6.30
C LYS A 65 2.92 -17.79 7.57
N LYS A 66 3.50 -18.35 8.61
CA LYS A 66 3.71 -17.66 9.88
C LYS A 66 4.75 -16.54 9.74
N LEU A 67 4.41 -15.36 10.21
CA LEU A 67 5.34 -14.25 10.30
C LEU A 67 6.39 -14.54 11.36
N LYS A 68 7.63 -14.11 11.11
CA LYS A 68 8.77 -14.38 12.05
C LYS A 68 8.60 -13.67 13.39
N LYS A 69 7.91 -12.52 13.40
CA LYS A 69 7.65 -11.69 14.58
C LYS A 69 6.49 -10.74 14.30
N PRO A 70 5.85 -10.17 15.35
CA PRO A 70 4.93 -9.05 15.19
C PRO A 70 5.57 -7.89 14.46
N LEU A 71 4.79 -7.18 13.65
CA LEU A 71 5.21 -6.05 12.83
C LEU A 71 4.48 -4.79 13.27
N HIS A 72 5.17 -3.67 13.24
CA HIS A 72 4.52 -2.37 13.38
C HIS A 72 3.81 -2.01 12.07
N VAL A 73 2.56 -1.60 12.19
CA VAL A 73 1.67 -1.28 11.08
C VAL A 73 1.12 0.13 11.25
N ILE A 74 1.16 0.92 10.21
CA ILE A 74 0.43 2.20 10.13
C ILE A 74 -0.77 1.98 9.22
N TYR A 75 -1.97 2.25 9.73
CA TYR A 75 -3.20 2.22 8.95
C TYR A 75 -3.83 3.61 8.91
N GLN A 76 -3.91 4.17 7.72
CA GLN A 76 -4.49 5.48 7.51
C GLN A 76 -5.77 5.35 6.71
N CYS A 77 -6.89 5.78 7.32
CA CYS A 77 -8.22 5.71 6.75
C CYS A 77 -8.94 7.05 6.96
N SER A 78 -9.53 7.57 5.89
CA SER A 78 -10.29 8.82 5.91
C SER A 78 -11.80 8.64 5.87
N GLU A 79 -12.28 7.42 5.60
CA GLU A 79 -13.72 7.15 5.45
C GLU A 79 -14.36 6.68 6.76
N ASP A 80 -13.62 5.94 7.57
CA ASP A 80 -14.11 5.28 8.78
C ASP A 80 -13.51 5.92 10.03
N GLY A 81 -14.33 6.13 11.08
CA GLY A 81 -13.87 6.57 12.39
C GLY A 81 -13.00 5.53 13.09
N ILE A 82 -11.91 5.98 13.71
CA ILE A 82 -10.96 5.08 14.38
C ILE A 82 -11.61 4.37 15.56
N SER A 83 -12.35 5.09 16.39
CA SER A 83 -12.90 4.60 17.65
C SER A 83 -14.12 3.71 17.48
N ASP A 84 -15.00 4.04 16.57
CA ASP A 84 -16.32 3.43 16.41
C ASP A 84 -16.39 2.38 15.31
N THR A 85 -15.51 2.47 14.30
CA THR A 85 -15.54 1.58 13.15
C THR A 85 -14.27 0.74 13.02
N ILE A 86 -13.08 1.37 13.00
CA ILE A 86 -11.82 0.65 12.73
C ILE A 86 -11.43 -0.22 13.93
N LYS A 87 -11.42 0.34 15.15
CA LYS A 87 -11.02 -0.37 16.36
C LYS A 87 -11.86 -1.63 16.62
N PRO A 88 -13.20 -1.62 16.49
CA PRO A 88 -14.01 -2.82 16.59
C PRO A 88 -13.72 -3.89 15.55
N ARG A 89 -13.30 -3.50 14.33
CA ARG A 89 -12.96 -4.43 13.25
C ARG A 89 -11.55 -5.02 13.39
N LEU A 90 -10.65 -4.36 14.12
CA LEU A 90 -9.27 -4.81 14.38
C LEU A 90 -9.16 -5.59 15.70
N LEU A 91 -10.21 -6.31 16.13
CA LEU A 91 -10.27 -7.01 17.43
C LEU A 91 -9.10 -7.98 17.70
N ASN A 92 -8.51 -8.56 16.66
CA ASN A 92 -7.41 -9.53 16.76
C ASN A 92 -6.03 -8.89 16.52
N ALA A 93 -5.97 -7.57 16.35
CA ALA A 93 -4.71 -6.85 16.18
C ALA A 93 -4.05 -6.62 17.55
N ASP A 94 -2.71 -6.67 17.59
CA ASP A 94 -1.99 -6.14 18.74
C ASP A 94 -2.02 -4.61 18.68
N CYS A 95 -2.77 -4.01 19.61
CA CYS A 95 -2.99 -2.57 19.64
C CYS A 95 -1.72 -1.75 19.89
N ASN A 96 -0.64 -2.34 20.42
CA ASN A 96 0.65 -1.67 20.58
C ASN A 96 1.44 -1.62 19.26
N ASN A 97 1.09 -2.46 18.29
CA ASN A 97 1.77 -2.59 17.01
C ASN A 97 0.99 -1.96 15.85
N VAL A 98 -0.16 -1.32 16.11
CA VAL A 98 -0.95 -0.59 15.10
C VAL A 98 -1.03 0.88 15.49
N ALA A 99 -0.68 1.76 14.56
CA ALA A 99 -0.71 3.21 14.73
C ALA A 99 -1.49 3.87 13.58
N PHE A 100 -1.98 5.07 13.86
CA PHE A 100 -2.62 5.98 12.91
C PHE A 100 -1.87 7.30 12.93
N LEU A 101 -1.84 8.00 11.81
CA LEU A 101 -1.36 9.39 11.77
C LEU A 101 -2.48 10.29 12.28
N ASP A 102 -2.14 11.22 13.17
CA ASP A 102 -3.10 12.19 13.69
C ASP A 102 -3.40 13.25 12.63
N GLU A 103 -4.67 13.37 12.26
CA GLU A 103 -5.19 14.32 11.27
C GLU A 103 -6.07 15.42 11.91
N GLU A 104 -6.14 15.48 13.25
CA GLU A 104 -7.00 16.47 13.92
C GLU A 104 -6.60 17.91 13.62
N THR A 105 -5.34 18.17 13.34
CA THR A 105 -4.81 19.51 13.09
C THR A 105 -4.51 19.83 11.64
N ASP A 106 -4.16 18.83 10.82
CA ASP A 106 -3.73 19.03 9.43
C ASP A 106 -4.03 17.81 8.57
N TRP A 107 -4.60 18.02 7.38
CA TRP A 107 -4.75 16.97 6.37
C TRP A 107 -3.39 16.44 5.92
N ILE A 108 -3.25 15.13 5.90
CA ILE A 108 -2.05 14.45 5.46
C ILE A 108 -2.17 14.11 3.97
N THR A 109 -1.10 14.33 3.22
CA THR A 109 -1.01 13.94 1.80
C THR A 109 0.12 12.93 1.60
N LEU A 110 0.06 12.15 0.51
CA LEU A 110 1.04 11.09 0.22
C LEU A 110 2.50 11.54 0.15
N ASN A 111 2.75 12.84 -0.06
CA ASN A 111 4.10 13.42 -0.10
C ASN A 111 4.47 14.17 1.19
N ASP A 112 3.65 14.07 2.24
CA ASP A 112 3.95 14.71 3.51
C ASP A 112 5.08 13.97 4.24
N GLU A 113 6.07 14.73 4.69
CA GLU A 113 7.18 14.23 5.52
C GLU A 113 6.73 13.57 6.82
N LYS A 114 5.51 13.87 7.31
CA LYS A 114 4.91 13.18 8.46
C LYS A 114 4.81 11.68 8.22
N ILE A 115 4.45 11.24 6.98
CA ILE A 115 4.42 9.81 6.62
C ILE A 115 5.81 9.19 6.75
N ARG A 116 6.83 9.83 6.18
CA ARG A 116 8.21 9.32 6.26
C ARG A 116 8.69 9.20 7.71
N ARG A 117 8.45 10.25 8.52
CA ARG A 117 8.82 10.26 9.94
C ARG A 117 8.09 9.16 10.70
N ALA A 118 6.78 9.01 10.50
CA ALA A 118 6.00 7.96 11.16
C ALA A 118 6.52 6.55 10.81
N ILE A 119 6.85 6.27 9.54
CA ILE A 119 7.45 5.00 9.13
C ILE A 119 8.78 4.79 9.88
N ALA A 120 9.64 5.81 9.94
CA ALA A 120 10.95 5.73 10.57
C ALA A 120 10.84 5.54 12.10
N ASP A 121 10.12 6.43 12.76
CA ASP A 121 10.05 6.51 14.23
C ASP A 121 9.31 5.32 14.83
N PHE A 122 8.24 4.86 14.16
CA PHE A 122 7.50 3.66 14.55
C PHE A 122 8.15 2.37 14.03
N ASN A 123 9.20 2.45 13.20
CA ASN A 123 9.80 1.31 12.49
C ASN A 123 8.75 0.46 11.78
N ALA A 124 7.81 1.12 11.10
CA ALA A 124 6.69 0.46 10.45
C ALA A 124 7.16 -0.43 9.30
N LYS A 125 6.60 -1.62 9.20
CA LYS A 125 6.87 -2.59 8.14
C LYS A 125 5.69 -2.77 7.18
N LEU A 126 4.54 -2.21 7.54
CA LEU A 126 3.37 -2.11 6.68
C LEU A 126 2.74 -0.72 6.87
N LEU A 127 2.51 -0.03 5.76
CA LEU A 127 1.69 1.18 5.68
C LEU A 127 0.51 0.88 4.76
N VAL A 128 -0.70 1.10 5.23
CA VAL A 128 -1.93 0.97 4.43
C VAL A 128 -2.61 2.33 4.36
N ILE A 129 -2.96 2.76 3.15
CA ILE A 129 -3.70 4.01 2.88
C ILE A 129 -5.05 3.66 2.25
N ASP A 130 -6.16 4.03 2.90
CA ASP A 130 -7.53 3.63 2.53
C ASP A 130 -8.52 4.81 2.62
N PRO A 131 -9.05 5.32 1.51
CA PRO A 131 -8.59 5.11 0.14
C PRO A 131 -7.46 6.08 -0.27
N VAL A 132 -6.63 5.68 -1.23
CA VAL A 132 -5.51 6.51 -1.70
C VAL A 132 -5.96 7.87 -2.24
N GLN A 133 -7.16 7.94 -2.81
CA GLN A 133 -7.73 9.16 -3.39
C GLN A 133 -7.86 10.30 -2.37
N ALA A 134 -8.18 9.99 -1.12
CA ALA A 134 -8.34 10.99 -0.08
C ALA A 134 -7.02 11.69 0.32
N TYR A 135 -5.89 11.04 0.04
CA TYR A 135 -4.55 11.49 0.43
C TYR A 135 -3.75 12.12 -0.73
N LEU A 136 -4.39 12.39 -1.87
CA LEU A 136 -3.74 13.02 -3.00
C LEU A 136 -3.59 14.55 -2.82
N GLY A 137 -4.37 15.15 -1.91
CA GLY A 137 -4.36 16.58 -1.64
C GLY A 137 -4.75 17.42 -2.85
N GLU A 138 -4.15 18.61 -2.98
CA GLU A 138 -4.30 19.50 -4.14
C GLU A 138 -3.49 19.02 -5.36
N THR A 139 -2.90 17.83 -5.28
CA THR A 139 -2.22 17.25 -6.44
C THR A 139 -3.24 17.16 -7.56
N ASP A 140 -3.01 17.92 -8.61
CA ASP A 140 -3.85 17.87 -9.81
C ASP A 140 -3.87 16.43 -10.32
N ILE A 141 -4.97 15.73 -10.02
CA ILE A 141 -5.18 14.33 -10.41
C ILE A 141 -5.12 14.19 -11.95
N ALA A 142 -5.38 15.27 -12.68
CA ALA A 142 -5.23 15.34 -14.12
C ALA A 142 -3.75 15.47 -14.55
N SER A 143 -2.84 15.86 -13.65
CA SER A 143 -1.41 15.96 -13.94
C SER A 143 -0.68 14.65 -13.64
N ALA A 144 -0.51 13.83 -14.65
CA ALA A 144 0.30 12.60 -14.58
C ALA A 144 1.73 12.84 -14.06
N ALA A 145 2.30 14.02 -14.32
CA ALA A 145 3.64 14.37 -13.86
C ALA A 145 3.69 14.60 -12.33
N ALA A 146 2.70 15.31 -11.77
CA ALA A 146 2.58 15.56 -10.35
C ALA A 146 2.34 14.23 -9.60
N MET A 147 1.41 13.40 -10.07
CA MET A 147 1.14 12.09 -9.52
C MET A 147 2.39 11.20 -9.48
N ARG A 148 3.12 11.12 -10.60
CA ARG A 148 4.37 10.34 -10.68
C ARG A 148 5.44 10.83 -9.70
N LYS A 149 5.52 12.14 -9.45
CA LYS A 149 6.47 12.69 -8.47
C LYS A 149 6.14 12.22 -7.05
N VAL A 150 4.86 12.32 -6.65
CA VAL A 150 4.38 11.88 -5.34
C VAL A 150 4.60 10.37 -5.13
N LEU A 151 4.22 9.56 -6.11
CA LEU A 151 4.37 8.10 -6.01
C LEU A 151 5.84 7.65 -6.01
N ARG A 152 6.74 8.34 -6.74
CA ARG A 152 8.19 8.08 -6.66
C ARG A 152 8.74 8.36 -5.28
N GLN A 153 8.30 9.45 -4.65
CA GLN A 153 8.74 9.81 -3.31
C GLN A 153 8.28 8.77 -2.29
N LEU A 154 7.02 8.37 -2.34
CA LEU A 154 6.47 7.33 -1.48
C LEU A 154 7.18 5.97 -1.69
N ALA A 155 7.47 5.59 -2.95
CA ALA A 155 8.23 4.40 -3.27
C ALA A 155 9.68 4.46 -2.76
N ALA A 156 10.30 5.63 -2.78
CA ALA A 156 11.64 5.82 -2.21
C ALA A 156 11.64 5.63 -0.69
N TRP A 157 10.63 6.14 0.02
CA TRP A 157 10.49 5.90 1.46
C TRP A 157 10.21 4.43 1.78
N ALA A 158 9.31 3.79 1.00
CA ALA A 158 9.07 2.35 1.12
C ALA A 158 10.39 1.55 1.05
N ALA A 159 11.20 1.81 0.03
CA ALA A 159 12.49 1.15 -0.18
C ALA A 159 13.51 1.48 0.92
N MET A 160 13.57 2.74 1.38
CA MET A 160 14.50 3.20 2.40
C MET A 160 14.30 2.50 3.75
N TYR A 161 13.05 2.25 4.13
CA TYR A 161 12.69 1.67 5.44
C TYR A 161 12.29 0.21 5.36
N ASP A 162 12.38 -0.39 4.18
CA ASP A 162 11.93 -1.76 3.93
C ASP A 162 10.48 -1.96 4.43
N CYS A 163 9.63 -0.98 4.12
CA CYS A 163 8.22 -0.94 4.48
C CYS A 163 7.36 -1.32 3.27
N ALA A 164 6.49 -2.31 3.42
CA ALA A 164 5.46 -2.61 2.44
C ALA A 164 4.40 -1.50 2.47
N VAL A 165 4.08 -0.92 1.32
CA VAL A 165 3.05 0.13 1.23
C VAL A 165 1.90 -0.37 0.37
N VAL A 166 0.70 -0.42 0.94
CA VAL A 166 -0.52 -0.81 0.24
C VAL A 166 -1.41 0.42 0.06
N LEU A 167 -1.70 0.73 -1.18
CA LEU A 167 -2.62 1.79 -1.58
C LEU A 167 -3.94 1.15 -1.99
N ILE A 168 -5.03 1.47 -1.28
CA ILE A 168 -6.37 0.98 -1.63
C ILE A 168 -7.02 2.01 -2.54
N GLY A 169 -7.44 1.56 -3.73
CA GLY A 169 -8.10 2.38 -4.74
C GLY A 169 -9.52 1.93 -5.04
N HIS A 170 -10.42 2.89 -5.23
CA HIS A 170 -11.76 2.62 -5.75
C HIS A 170 -11.75 2.72 -7.28
N LEU A 171 -12.46 1.80 -7.94
CA LEU A 171 -12.67 1.84 -9.38
C LEU A 171 -13.78 2.84 -9.73
N ASN A 172 -13.57 3.62 -10.80
CA ASN A 172 -14.61 4.47 -11.33
C ASN A 172 -15.65 3.63 -12.09
N LYS A 173 -16.94 3.95 -11.87
CA LYS A 173 -18.09 3.32 -12.56
C LYS A 173 -18.18 3.67 -14.05
N LYS A 174 -17.28 4.49 -14.64
CA LYS A 174 -17.30 4.80 -16.07
C LYS A 174 -16.87 3.56 -16.84
N GLN A 175 -17.79 3.04 -17.65
CA GLN A 175 -17.57 1.95 -18.59
C GLN A 175 -16.45 2.28 -19.58
N SER A 176 -15.25 1.78 -19.34
CA SER A 176 -14.21 1.66 -20.33
C SER A 176 -13.87 0.17 -20.52
N SER A 177 -13.67 -0.22 -21.76
CA SER A 177 -13.52 -1.60 -22.22
C SER A 177 -12.25 -2.33 -21.74
N LYS A 178 -11.49 -1.77 -20.77
CA LYS A 178 -10.30 -2.38 -20.18
C LYS A 178 -10.35 -2.21 -18.67
N ASP A 179 -10.70 -3.27 -17.98
CA ASP A 179 -10.91 -3.32 -16.53
C ASP A 179 -9.72 -2.87 -15.69
N LEU A 180 -8.49 -3.00 -16.21
CA LEU A 180 -7.25 -2.59 -15.55
C LEU A 180 -7.13 -1.08 -15.24
N TYR A 181 -7.87 -0.22 -15.95
CA TYR A 181 -7.66 1.24 -15.96
C TYR A 181 -8.88 2.03 -15.46
N ARG A 182 -9.82 1.38 -14.75
CA ARG A 182 -11.07 2.01 -14.27
C ARG A 182 -10.90 2.97 -13.09
N GLY A 183 -9.73 3.08 -12.48
CA GLY A 183 -9.50 3.94 -11.31
C GLY A 183 -9.19 5.39 -11.67
N LEU A 184 -9.63 6.36 -10.86
CA LEU A 184 -9.17 7.76 -10.92
C LEU A 184 -7.65 7.80 -10.70
N GLY A 185 -6.90 8.34 -11.66
CA GLY A 185 -5.43 8.35 -11.63
C GLY A 185 -4.78 6.97 -11.80
N SER A 186 -5.54 5.96 -12.23
CA SER A 186 -5.17 4.56 -12.19
C SER A 186 -3.94 4.20 -13.01
N ILE A 187 -3.72 4.84 -14.14
CA ILE A 187 -2.58 4.52 -15.02
C ILE A 187 -1.26 4.78 -14.28
N ASP A 188 -1.13 5.93 -13.61
CA ASP A 188 0.08 6.27 -12.89
C ASP A 188 0.24 5.48 -11.59
N LEU A 189 -0.86 5.17 -10.88
CA LEU A 189 -0.85 4.27 -9.72
C LEU A 189 -0.42 2.86 -10.11
N VAL A 190 -1.02 2.28 -11.16
CA VAL A 190 -0.66 0.97 -11.72
C VAL A 190 0.79 0.97 -12.21
N ALA A 191 1.24 2.04 -12.86
CA ALA A 191 2.61 2.15 -13.36
C ALA A 191 3.64 2.19 -12.21
N ALA A 192 3.35 2.93 -11.14
CA ALA A 192 4.23 3.09 -9.98
C ALA A 192 4.26 1.85 -9.07
N ALA A 193 3.15 1.14 -8.95
CA ALA A 193 3.06 -0.04 -8.11
C ALA A 193 3.91 -1.21 -8.66
N ARG A 194 4.60 -1.94 -7.76
CA ARG A 194 5.32 -3.18 -8.12
C ARG A 194 4.33 -4.34 -8.22
N SER A 195 3.31 -4.35 -7.38
CA SER A 195 2.24 -5.35 -7.38
C SER A 195 0.88 -4.65 -7.56
N VAL A 196 0.02 -5.22 -8.40
CA VAL A 196 -1.35 -4.73 -8.59
C VAL A 196 -2.31 -5.88 -8.40
N LEU A 197 -3.19 -5.72 -7.42
CA LEU A 197 -4.20 -6.69 -7.04
C LEU A 197 -5.58 -6.13 -7.36
N HIS A 198 -6.39 -6.93 -8.01
CA HIS A 198 -7.80 -6.65 -8.22
C HIS A 198 -8.64 -7.63 -7.42
N ILE A 199 -9.54 -7.11 -6.58
CA ILE A 199 -10.47 -7.93 -5.80
C ILE A 199 -11.88 -7.73 -6.32
N GLU A 200 -12.59 -8.83 -6.52
CA GLU A 200 -14.00 -8.85 -6.90
C GLU A 200 -14.75 -9.95 -6.17
N ARG A 201 -16.07 -9.79 -6.03
CA ARG A 201 -16.92 -10.86 -5.53
C ARG A 201 -17.30 -11.80 -6.65
N LEU A 202 -17.40 -13.10 -6.33
CA LEU A 202 -17.91 -14.07 -7.30
C LEU A 202 -19.40 -13.79 -7.56
N PRO A 203 -19.83 -13.74 -8.84
CA PRO A 203 -21.23 -13.52 -9.17
C PRO A 203 -22.16 -14.62 -8.65
N GLU A 204 -21.64 -15.84 -8.52
CA GLU A 204 -22.38 -17.02 -8.07
C GLU A 204 -22.42 -17.16 -6.54
N ASP A 205 -21.52 -16.47 -5.82
CA ASP A 205 -21.42 -16.53 -4.36
C ASP A 205 -20.83 -15.22 -3.82
N GLU A 206 -21.69 -14.34 -3.33
CA GLU A 206 -21.29 -13.03 -2.82
C GLU A 206 -20.46 -13.10 -1.53
N ASP A 207 -20.41 -14.24 -0.85
CA ASP A 207 -19.55 -14.41 0.33
C ASP A 207 -18.09 -14.71 -0.05
N ILE A 208 -17.83 -15.05 -1.30
CA ILE A 208 -16.50 -15.34 -1.81
C ILE A 208 -15.95 -14.12 -2.58
N ALA A 209 -14.77 -13.67 -2.17
CA ALA A 209 -14.00 -12.68 -2.91
C ALA A 209 -12.77 -13.32 -3.55
N VAL A 210 -12.49 -12.95 -4.80
CA VAL A 210 -11.34 -13.45 -5.56
C VAL A 210 -10.33 -12.33 -5.75
N ILE A 211 -9.06 -12.65 -5.57
CA ILE A 211 -7.95 -11.72 -5.80
C ILE A 211 -7.26 -12.12 -7.10
N HIS A 212 -7.27 -11.23 -8.07
CA HIS A 212 -6.51 -11.37 -9.31
C HIS A 212 -5.19 -10.60 -9.19
N HIS A 213 -4.07 -11.28 -9.39
CA HIS A 213 -2.75 -10.65 -9.45
C HIS A 213 -2.50 -10.16 -10.87
N VAL A 214 -2.72 -8.87 -11.08
CA VAL A 214 -2.74 -8.24 -12.41
C VAL A 214 -1.35 -7.82 -12.87
N LYS A 215 -0.47 -7.49 -11.91
CA LYS A 215 0.92 -7.09 -12.15
C LYS A 215 1.79 -7.55 -11.00
N SER A 216 2.96 -8.11 -11.30
CA SER A 216 4.00 -8.53 -10.36
C SER A 216 5.41 -8.09 -10.82
#